data_29f91db62e4dc6c6097fa904a4ab2ec8
#
_entry.id   29f91db62e4dc6c6097fa904a4ab2ec8
#
_cell.length_a   1.000
_cell.length_b   1.000
_cell.length_c   1.000
_cell.angle_alpha   90.00
_cell.angle_beta   90.00
_cell.angle_gamma   90.00
#
_symmetry.space_group_name_H-M   'P 1'
#
loop_
_entity.id
_entity.type
_entity.pdbx_description
1 polymer ?
#
loop_
_entity_poly.entity_id
_entity_poly.type
_entity_poly.pdbx_seq_one_letter_code
_entity_poly.pdbx_strand_id
1 'polypeptide(L)'
;LVDPFQPFEAKTPPRALLPYIWSQLRTLGGWLPGMAITSLCVAIVESLLIFYAGRVVDLMSAAGAAAFWDEHRWEMLAAALALLLLRPALITFNLLLLDQTLVVTLHVQTLWRAHKHMLGQSMQFFQNDFAGRLSNRVMQMGPATEDSAYIFLQAIWFSLVYVIGAMVVIAYIDPRLTAVLAVWLTLYVLYTRYLVLRITHAAEKWADGRSAVTGRVVDAYANIESVKLFAGTRAEEGYALSAFRRLRLRLLRFLRLATEMHLVLNVLNGA
;
A
#
# COMPACT_ATOMS: atom_id res chain seq x y z
N LEU A 1 -13.79 -18.50 3.41
CA LEU A 1 -12.57 -18.05 4.09
C LEU A 1 -11.48 -19.10 3.86
N VAL A 2 -10.30 -18.66 3.52
CA VAL A 2 -9.12 -19.54 3.37
C VAL A 2 -8.60 -19.86 4.77
N ASP A 3 -8.30 -21.14 5.04
CA ASP A 3 -7.65 -21.52 6.30
C ASP A 3 -6.18 -21.05 6.30
N PRO A 4 -5.77 -20.12 7.19
CA PRO A 4 -4.41 -19.62 7.27
C PRO A 4 -3.41 -20.64 7.85
N PHE A 5 -3.89 -21.72 8.45
CA PHE A 5 -3.10 -22.73 9.14
C PHE A 5 -2.84 -23.98 8.29
N GLN A 6 -3.14 -23.95 7.00
CA GLN A 6 -2.90 -25.09 6.12
C GLN A 6 -1.48 -25.65 6.25
N PRO A 7 -1.31 -26.97 6.17
CA PRO A 7 0.01 -27.59 6.19
C PRO A 7 0.91 -27.00 5.10
N PHE A 8 2.10 -26.59 5.46
CA PHE A 8 3.11 -26.11 4.50
C PHE A 8 4.45 -26.77 4.81
N GLU A 9 5.23 -26.99 3.76
CA GLU A 9 6.61 -27.43 3.89
C GLU A 9 7.44 -26.31 4.48
N ALA A 10 8.13 -26.57 5.60
CA ALA A 10 9.01 -25.61 6.25
C ALA A 10 10.32 -25.44 5.46
N LYS A 11 10.22 -24.88 4.25
CA LYS A 11 11.37 -24.49 3.44
C LYS A 11 11.88 -23.13 3.91
N THR A 12 13.19 -22.90 3.72
CA THR A 12 13.78 -21.58 3.95
C THR A 12 13.07 -20.53 3.08
N PRO A 13 12.51 -19.46 3.66
CA PRO A 13 11.79 -18.46 2.88
C PRO A 13 12.72 -17.77 1.87
N PRO A 14 12.19 -17.34 0.72
CA PRO A 14 12.97 -16.61 -0.27
C PRO A 14 13.57 -15.33 0.33
N ARG A 15 14.83 -15.01 0.01
CA ARG A 15 15.52 -13.80 0.50
C ARG A 15 15.02 -12.53 -0.19
N ALA A 16 14.56 -12.60 -1.43
CA ALA A 16 14.04 -11.46 -2.16
C ALA A 16 12.56 -11.20 -1.81
N LEU A 17 12.18 -9.92 -1.69
CA LEU A 17 10.87 -9.48 -1.23
C LEU A 17 9.72 -9.99 -2.13
N LEU A 18 9.82 -9.78 -3.45
CA LEU A 18 8.76 -10.18 -4.38
C LEU A 18 8.51 -11.70 -4.41
N PRO A 19 9.51 -12.58 -4.50
CA PRO A 19 9.32 -14.02 -4.37
C PRO A 19 8.75 -14.42 -3.01
N TYR A 20 9.11 -13.72 -1.93
CA TYR A 20 8.56 -13.97 -0.62
C TYR A 20 7.06 -13.65 -0.57
N ILE A 21 6.66 -12.44 -0.98
CA ILE A 21 5.25 -12.04 -1.01
C ILE A 21 4.44 -13.00 -1.92
N TRP A 22 4.98 -13.34 -3.08
CA TRP A 22 4.34 -14.29 -3.99
C TRP A 22 4.14 -15.67 -3.37
N SER A 23 5.11 -16.16 -2.58
CA SER A 23 4.99 -17.43 -1.87
C SER A 23 3.86 -17.43 -0.83
N GLN A 24 3.58 -16.27 -0.23
CA GLN A 24 2.45 -16.10 0.69
C GLN A 24 1.12 -15.96 -0.05
N LEU A 25 1.08 -15.18 -1.14
CA LEU A 25 -0.11 -14.98 -1.97
C LEU A 25 -0.59 -16.26 -2.66
N ARG A 26 0.33 -17.12 -3.09
CA ARG A 26 0.02 -18.38 -3.77
C ARG A 26 -0.91 -19.28 -2.97
N THR A 27 -0.93 -19.18 -1.66
CA THR A 27 -1.79 -19.98 -0.79
C THR A 27 -3.27 -19.57 -0.84
N LEU A 28 -3.56 -18.36 -1.29
CA LEU A 28 -4.92 -17.91 -1.54
C LEU A 28 -5.57 -18.63 -2.73
N GLY A 29 -4.76 -19.33 -3.56
CA GLY A 29 -5.27 -20.15 -4.67
C GLY A 29 -6.17 -19.38 -5.62
N GLY A 30 -7.39 -19.88 -5.85
CA GLY A 30 -8.37 -19.28 -6.75
C GLY A 30 -8.96 -17.93 -6.27
N TRP A 31 -8.76 -17.54 -5.01
CA TRP A 31 -9.24 -16.25 -4.51
C TRP A 31 -8.44 -15.07 -5.05
N LEU A 32 -7.13 -15.26 -5.30
CA LEU A 32 -6.27 -14.21 -5.82
C LEU A 32 -6.70 -13.71 -7.21
N PRO A 33 -6.93 -14.57 -8.23
CA PRO A 33 -7.51 -14.12 -9.49
C PRO A 33 -8.91 -13.55 -9.34
N GLY A 34 -9.74 -14.05 -8.42
CA GLY A 34 -11.04 -13.48 -8.09
C GLY A 34 -10.94 -12.02 -7.62
N MET A 35 -10.02 -11.71 -6.72
CA MET A 35 -9.73 -10.35 -6.27
C MET A 35 -9.23 -9.45 -7.40
N ALA A 36 -8.35 -9.96 -8.26
CA ALA A 36 -7.86 -9.20 -9.42
C ALA A 36 -8.98 -8.90 -10.42
N ILE A 37 -9.88 -9.86 -10.67
CA ILE A 37 -11.02 -9.68 -11.56
C ILE A 37 -12.04 -8.70 -10.98
N THR A 38 -12.35 -8.77 -9.69
CA THR A 38 -13.29 -7.82 -9.06
C THR A 38 -12.72 -6.39 -9.09
N SER A 39 -11.43 -6.21 -8.81
CA SER A 39 -10.76 -4.91 -8.95
C SER A 39 -10.77 -4.41 -10.40
N LEU A 40 -10.59 -5.31 -11.38
CA LEU A 40 -10.73 -5.00 -12.81
C LEU A 40 -12.15 -4.54 -13.14
N CYS A 41 -13.19 -5.25 -12.66
CA CYS A 41 -14.59 -4.86 -12.86
C CYS A 41 -14.89 -3.47 -12.28
N VAL A 42 -14.39 -3.17 -11.07
CA VAL A 42 -14.52 -1.84 -10.46
C VAL A 42 -13.88 -0.78 -11.35
N ALA A 43 -12.65 -1.00 -11.79
CA ALA A 43 -11.91 -0.03 -12.65
C ALA A 43 -12.62 0.19 -14.01
N ILE A 44 -13.18 -0.86 -14.61
CA ILE A 44 -13.96 -0.75 -15.84
C ILE A 44 -15.23 0.08 -15.61
N VAL A 45 -15.96 -0.19 -14.53
CA VAL A 45 -17.18 0.59 -14.20
C VAL A 45 -16.84 2.05 -13.97
N GLU A 46 -15.77 2.37 -13.25
CA GLU A 46 -15.31 3.76 -13.05
C GLU A 46 -14.95 4.44 -14.37
N SER A 47 -14.26 3.75 -15.28
CA SER A 47 -13.89 4.28 -16.60
C SER A 47 -15.15 4.51 -17.49
N LEU A 48 -16.08 3.57 -17.46
CA LEU A 48 -17.37 3.69 -18.20
C LEU A 48 -18.21 4.84 -17.68
N LEU A 49 -18.24 5.09 -16.37
CA LEU A 49 -18.98 6.21 -15.80
C LEU A 49 -18.45 7.56 -16.28
N ILE A 50 -17.12 7.72 -16.42
CA ILE A 50 -16.53 8.94 -16.99
C ILE A 50 -16.95 9.11 -18.45
N PHE A 51 -16.83 8.06 -19.26
CA PHE A 51 -17.27 8.08 -20.65
C PHE A 51 -18.75 8.43 -20.77
N TYR A 52 -19.58 7.82 -19.94
CA TYR A 52 -21.04 8.04 -19.93
C TYR A 52 -21.40 9.47 -19.50
N ALA A 53 -20.68 10.05 -18.53
CA ALA A 53 -20.88 11.44 -18.14
C ALA A 53 -20.67 12.41 -19.32
N GLY A 54 -19.64 12.19 -20.14
CA GLY A 54 -19.42 12.94 -21.38
C GLY A 54 -20.58 12.79 -22.37
N ARG A 55 -21.03 11.54 -22.58
CA ARG A 55 -22.20 11.23 -23.46
C ARG A 55 -23.46 11.95 -23.01
N VAL A 56 -23.74 12.01 -21.71
CA VAL A 56 -24.92 12.72 -21.16
C VAL A 56 -24.86 14.21 -21.51
N VAL A 57 -23.68 14.84 -21.36
CA VAL A 57 -23.48 16.26 -21.72
C VAL A 57 -23.74 16.49 -23.21
N ASP A 58 -23.24 15.61 -24.09
CA ASP A 58 -23.45 15.70 -25.52
C ASP A 58 -24.95 15.58 -25.90
N LEU A 59 -25.65 14.61 -25.33
CA LEU A 59 -27.09 14.38 -25.53
C LEU A 59 -27.92 15.56 -25.05
N MET A 60 -27.59 16.12 -23.88
CA MET A 60 -28.29 17.31 -23.36
C MET A 60 -28.07 18.54 -24.22
N SER A 61 -26.87 18.67 -24.79
CA SER A 61 -26.53 19.80 -25.69
C SER A 61 -27.25 19.71 -27.03
N ALA A 62 -27.49 18.50 -27.53
CA ALA A 62 -28.12 18.25 -28.83
C ALA A 62 -29.65 18.34 -28.79
N ALA A 63 -30.31 17.79 -27.77
CA ALA A 63 -31.77 17.62 -27.73
C ALA A 63 -32.54 18.74 -26.99
N GLY A 64 -31.86 19.52 -26.16
CA GLY A 64 -32.51 20.44 -25.21
C GLY A 64 -33.16 19.67 -24.03
N ALA A 65 -33.37 20.35 -22.89
CA ALA A 65 -33.71 19.68 -21.63
C ALA A 65 -35.04 18.93 -21.63
N ALA A 66 -36.06 19.38 -22.36
CA ALA A 66 -37.34 18.71 -22.37
C ALA A 66 -37.35 17.44 -23.24
N ALA A 67 -36.82 17.52 -24.45
CA ALA A 67 -36.75 16.39 -25.38
C ALA A 67 -35.81 15.28 -24.86
N PHE A 68 -34.75 15.66 -24.16
CA PHE A 68 -33.78 14.75 -23.56
C PHE A 68 -34.45 13.74 -22.59
N TRP A 69 -35.36 14.19 -21.70
CA TRP A 69 -36.06 13.31 -20.76
C TRP A 69 -37.05 12.34 -21.43
N ASP A 70 -37.75 12.76 -22.45
CA ASP A 70 -38.70 11.93 -23.14
C ASP A 70 -38.03 10.83 -23.96
N GLU A 71 -36.89 11.11 -24.58
CA GLU A 71 -36.21 10.17 -25.45
C GLU A 71 -35.27 9.23 -24.68
N HIS A 72 -34.56 9.76 -23.64
CA HIS A 72 -33.45 9.03 -22.95
C HIS A 72 -33.77 8.62 -21.50
N ARG A 73 -35.05 8.71 -21.03
CA ARG A 73 -35.45 8.38 -19.65
C ARG A 73 -35.02 6.99 -19.17
N TRP A 74 -35.11 5.98 -20.01
CA TRP A 74 -34.75 4.61 -19.65
C TRP A 74 -33.25 4.41 -19.58
N GLU A 75 -32.52 5.05 -20.47
CA GLU A 75 -31.04 5.10 -20.43
C GLU A 75 -30.57 5.78 -19.14
N MET A 76 -31.17 6.89 -18.77
CA MET A 76 -30.86 7.60 -17.51
C MET A 76 -31.21 6.78 -16.28
N LEU A 77 -32.37 6.10 -16.26
CA LEU A 77 -32.71 5.21 -15.15
C LEU A 77 -31.73 4.05 -15.03
N ALA A 78 -31.34 3.42 -16.14
CA ALA A 78 -30.35 2.35 -16.14
C ALA A 78 -28.98 2.84 -15.61
N ALA A 79 -28.54 4.01 -16.03
CA ALA A 79 -27.31 4.63 -15.54
C ALA A 79 -27.40 4.99 -14.06
N ALA A 80 -28.53 5.53 -13.60
CA ALA A 80 -28.76 5.82 -12.20
C ALA A 80 -28.74 4.54 -11.35
N LEU A 81 -29.38 3.46 -11.81
CA LEU A 81 -29.33 2.16 -11.14
C LEU A 81 -27.90 1.57 -11.11
N ALA A 82 -27.16 1.70 -12.20
CA ALA A 82 -25.76 1.28 -12.24
C ALA A 82 -24.90 2.08 -11.24
N LEU A 83 -25.09 3.38 -11.16
CA LEU A 83 -24.37 4.25 -10.24
C LEU A 83 -24.74 3.99 -8.77
N LEU A 84 -26.04 3.84 -8.47
CA LEU A 84 -26.54 3.76 -7.10
C LEU A 84 -26.53 2.34 -6.52
N LEU A 85 -26.59 1.31 -7.34
CA LEU A 85 -26.66 -0.08 -6.89
C LEU A 85 -25.46 -0.91 -7.34
N LEU A 86 -25.18 -0.97 -8.64
CA LEU A 86 -24.13 -1.84 -9.18
C LEU A 86 -22.74 -1.40 -8.71
N ARG A 87 -22.43 -0.13 -8.83
CA ARG A 87 -21.13 0.44 -8.41
C ARG A 87 -20.84 0.21 -6.92
N PRO A 88 -21.72 0.61 -5.96
CA PRO A 88 -21.48 0.35 -4.54
C PRO A 88 -21.42 -1.15 -4.21
N ALA A 89 -22.23 -1.99 -4.87
CA ALA A 89 -22.21 -3.42 -4.66
C ALA A 89 -20.87 -4.04 -5.09
N LEU A 90 -20.35 -3.66 -6.25
CA LEU A 90 -19.04 -4.12 -6.73
C LEU A 90 -17.90 -3.65 -5.84
N ILE A 91 -17.89 -2.37 -5.42
CA ILE A 91 -16.88 -1.82 -4.52
C ILE A 91 -16.93 -2.54 -3.17
N THR A 92 -18.13 -2.71 -2.59
CA THR A 92 -18.28 -3.40 -1.32
C THR A 92 -17.84 -4.85 -1.42
N PHE A 93 -18.19 -5.55 -2.49
CA PHE A 93 -17.77 -6.93 -2.70
C PHE A 93 -16.24 -7.04 -2.85
N ASN A 94 -15.62 -6.13 -3.59
CA ASN A 94 -14.16 -6.06 -3.73
C ASN A 94 -13.46 -5.81 -2.38
N LEU A 95 -13.95 -4.85 -1.59
CA LEU A 95 -13.44 -4.56 -0.25
C LEU A 95 -13.61 -5.75 0.70
N LEU A 96 -14.77 -6.42 0.68
CA LEU A 96 -14.98 -7.63 1.49
C LEU A 96 -13.99 -8.74 1.14
N LEU A 97 -13.70 -8.94 -0.15
CA LEU A 97 -12.69 -9.91 -0.58
C LEU A 97 -11.28 -9.52 -0.11
N LEU A 98 -10.92 -8.26 -0.25
CA LEU A 98 -9.60 -7.78 0.15
C LEU A 98 -9.45 -7.80 1.67
N ASP A 99 -10.35 -7.20 2.41
CA ASP A 99 -10.22 -7.07 3.86
C ASP A 99 -10.45 -8.39 4.60
N GLN A 100 -11.50 -9.14 4.26
CA GLN A 100 -11.89 -10.34 5.00
C GLN A 100 -11.13 -11.60 4.53
N THR A 101 -10.62 -11.62 3.32
CA THR A 101 -9.93 -12.81 2.81
C THR A 101 -8.42 -12.58 2.68
N LEU A 102 -7.97 -11.51 2.01
CA LEU A 102 -6.54 -11.27 1.81
C LEU A 102 -5.87 -10.85 3.12
N VAL A 103 -6.32 -9.72 3.71
CA VAL A 103 -5.68 -9.12 4.90
C VAL A 103 -5.65 -10.10 6.04
N VAL A 104 -6.81 -10.62 6.47
CA VAL A 104 -6.91 -11.54 7.61
C VAL A 104 -6.08 -12.80 7.38
N THR A 105 -6.18 -13.40 6.19
CA THR A 105 -5.46 -14.65 5.90
C THR A 105 -3.95 -14.42 5.87
N LEU A 106 -3.47 -13.41 5.14
CA LEU A 106 -2.02 -13.15 5.03
C LEU A 106 -1.40 -12.74 6.36
N HIS A 107 -2.10 -11.92 7.15
CA HIS A 107 -1.63 -11.51 8.46
C HIS A 107 -1.32 -12.72 9.33
N VAL A 108 -2.35 -13.52 9.60
CA VAL A 108 -2.25 -14.66 10.53
C VAL A 108 -1.34 -15.76 9.99
N GLN A 109 -1.45 -16.07 8.68
CA GLN A 109 -0.61 -17.06 8.02
C GLN A 109 0.87 -16.70 8.08
N THR A 110 1.21 -15.43 7.83
CA THR A 110 2.60 -14.96 7.88
C THR A 110 3.17 -15.07 9.28
N LEU A 111 2.41 -14.63 10.30
CA LEU A 111 2.81 -14.77 11.71
C LEU A 111 3.03 -16.23 12.09
N TRP A 112 2.09 -17.11 11.72
CA TRP A 112 2.17 -18.54 12.02
C TRP A 112 3.38 -19.20 11.37
N ARG A 113 3.62 -18.93 10.07
CA ARG A 113 4.76 -19.48 9.33
C ARG A 113 6.09 -18.95 9.85
N ALA A 114 6.16 -17.66 10.16
CA ALA A 114 7.35 -17.05 10.77
C ALA A 114 7.64 -17.67 12.14
N HIS A 115 6.62 -17.82 13.01
CA HIS A 115 6.76 -18.46 14.30
C HIS A 115 7.26 -19.91 14.16
N LYS A 116 6.65 -20.69 13.30
CA LYS A 116 7.06 -22.10 13.05
C LYS A 116 8.49 -22.19 12.49
N HIS A 117 8.88 -21.27 11.60
CA HIS A 117 10.24 -21.19 11.09
C HIS A 117 11.24 -20.85 12.21
N MET A 118 10.90 -19.96 13.12
CA MET A 118 11.73 -19.62 14.28
C MET A 118 11.90 -20.81 15.21
N LEU A 119 10.84 -21.54 15.53
CA LEU A 119 10.94 -22.75 16.37
C LEU A 119 11.87 -23.82 15.80
N GLY A 120 12.04 -23.86 14.48
CA GLY A 120 12.98 -24.77 13.80
C GLY A 120 14.44 -24.33 13.82
N GLN A 121 14.79 -23.16 14.40
CA GLN A 121 16.17 -22.67 14.45
C GLN A 121 16.97 -23.37 15.55
N SER A 122 18.30 -23.34 15.42
CA SER A 122 19.21 -23.95 16.40
C SER A 122 19.22 -23.20 17.74
N MET A 123 19.58 -23.92 18.82
CA MET A 123 19.75 -23.29 20.13
C MET A 123 20.78 -22.14 20.12
N GLN A 124 21.84 -22.30 19.34
CA GLN A 124 22.87 -21.25 19.15
C GLN A 124 22.29 -19.98 18.55
N PHE A 125 21.31 -20.08 17.65
CA PHE A 125 20.61 -18.93 17.09
C PHE A 125 19.91 -18.11 18.18
N PHE A 126 19.21 -18.76 19.11
CA PHE A 126 18.51 -18.10 20.22
C PHE A 126 19.46 -17.54 21.26
N GLN A 127 20.63 -18.16 21.47
CA GLN A 127 21.65 -17.63 22.39
C GLN A 127 22.34 -16.37 21.87
N ASN A 128 22.40 -16.19 20.54
CA ASN A 128 23.05 -15.04 19.91
C ASN A 128 22.14 -13.83 19.70
N ASP A 129 20.85 -13.95 20.01
CA ASP A 129 19.88 -12.85 19.80
C ASP A 129 18.91 -12.76 20.99
N PHE A 130 18.45 -11.54 21.29
CA PHE A 130 17.46 -11.32 22.36
C PHE A 130 16.09 -11.81 21.96
N ALA A 131 15.44 -12.59 22.82
CA ALA A 131 14.10 -13.14 22.57
C ALA A 131 13.07 -12.05 22.22
N GLY A 132 13.11 -10.89 22.89
CA GLY A 132 12.25 -9.75 22.60
C GLY A 132 12.46 -9.17 21.19
N ARG A 133 13.72 -9.13 20.68
CA ARG A 133 14.01 -8.66 19.33
C ARG A 133 13.49 -9.63 18.28
N LEU A 134 13.67 -10.92 18.49
CA LEU A 134 13.17 -11.97 17.60
C LEU A 134 11.64 -11.96 17.56
N SER A 135 10.99 -11.91 18.72
CA SER A 135 9.53 -11.84 18.82
C SER A 135 8.97 -10.61 18.08
N ASN A 136 9.57 -9.43 18.30
CA ASN A 136 9.14 -8.21 17.62
C ASN A 136 9.29 -8.29 16.09
N ARG A 137 10.36 -8.91 15.58
CA ARG A 137 10.51 -9.15 14.14
C ARG A 137 9.41 -10.05 13.58
N VAL A 138 9.11 -11.16 14.27
CA VAL A 138 8.03 -12.06 13.87
C VAL A 138 6.69 -11.31 13.82
N MET A 139 6.36 -10.54 14.87
CA MET A 139 5.10 -9.80 14.94
C MET A 139 4.97 -8.70 13.87
N GLN A 140 6.07 -8.15 13.39
CA GLN A 140 6.06 -7.15 12.31
C GLN A 140 5.92 -7.77 10.91
N MET A 141 6.18 -9.07 10.74
CA MET A 141 6.09 -9.70 9.41
C MET A 141 4.67 -9.80 8.89
N GLY A 142 3.68 -10.06 9.76
CA GLY A 142 2.27 -10.12 9.38
C GLY A 142 1.80 -8.81 8.72
N PRO A 143 1.78 -7.70 9.47
CA PRO A 143 1.40 -6.40 8.94
C PRO A 143 2.19 -6.00 7.68
N ALA A 144 3.50 -6.17 7.68
CA ALA A 144 4.32 -5.79 6.52
C ALA A 144 3.99 -6.58 5.25
N THR A 145 3.64 -7.87 5.37
CA THR A 145 3.27 -8.72 4.23
C THR A 145 1.88 -8.39 3.71
N GLU A 146 0.91 -8.24 4.60
CA GLU A 146 -0.47 -7.88 4.22
C GLU A 146 -0.53 -6.50 3.57
N ASP A 147 0.11 -5.47 4.18
CA ASP A 147 0.18 -4.12 3.64
C ASP A 147 0.76 -4.11 2.23
N SER A 148 1.86 -4.84 2.02
CA SER A 148 2.52 -4.93 0.71
C SER A 148 1.60 -5.57 -0.34
N ALA A 149 0.88 -6.63 0.01
CA ALA A 149 -0.05 -7.32 -0.88
C ALA A 149 -1.30 -6.49 -1.15
N TYR A 150 -1.84 -5.83 -0.12
CA TYR A 150 -2.99 -4.94 -0.22
C TYR A 150 -2.70 -3.75 -1.14
N ILE A 151 -1.57 -3.06 -0.92
CA ILE A 151 -1.15 -1.94 -1.77
C ILE A 151 -0.96 -2.39 -3.22
N PHE A 152 -0.41 -3.58 -3.45
CA PHE A 152 -0.25 -4.12 -4.80
C PHE A 152 -1.59 -4.27 -5.51
N LEU A 153 -2.59 -4.89 -4.88
CA LEU A 153 -3.91 -5.12 -5.49
C LEU A 153 -4.78 -3.87 -5.52
N GLN A 154 -4.84 -3.12 -4.43
CA GLN A 154 -5.74 -1.98 -4.29
C GLN A 154 -5.22 -0.70 -4.95
N ALA A 155 -3.91 -0.47 -4.91
CA ALA A 155 -3.34 0.76 -5.48
C ALA A 155 -2.69 0.51 -6.85
N ILE A 156 -1.74 -0.40 -6.96
CA ILE A 156 -0.95 -0.56 -8.19
C ILE A 156 -1.79 -1.22 -9.28
N TRP A 157 -2.42 -2.36 -9.01
CA TRP A 157 -3.24 -3.08 -9.99
C TRP A 157 -4.43 -2.25 -10.46
N PHE A 158 -5.20 -1.71 -9.51
CA PHE A 158 -6.35 -0.86 -9.81
C PHE A 158 -5.95 0.37 -10.64
N SER A 159 -4.92 1.11 -10.22
CA SER A 159 -4.46 2.30 -10.94
C SER A 159 -3.96 1.99 -12.34
N LEU A 160 -3.26 0.86 -12.52
CA LEU A 160 -2.78 0.43 -13.84
C LEU A 160 -3.95 0.15 -14.79
N VAL A 161 -4.94 -0.59 -14.34
CA VAL A 161 -6.14 -0.90 -15.15
C VAL A 161 -6.92 0.36 -15.45
N TYR A 162 -7.12 1.24 -14.46
CA TYR A 162 -7.84 2.49 -14.62
C TYR A 162 -7.16 3.42 -15.64
N VAL A 163 -5.84 3.60 -15.54
CA VAL A 163 -5.06 4.43 -16.46
C VAL A 163 -5.11 3.86 -17.89
N ILE A 164 -4.95 2.54 -18.06
CA ILE A 164 -5.08 1.91 -19.38
C ILE A 164 -6.49 2.11 -19.93
N GLY A 165 -7.53 1.91 -19.13
CA GLY A 165 -8.92 2.13 -19.52
C GLY A 165 -9.17 3.58 -19.96
N ALA A 166 -8.70 4.56 -19.18
CA ALA A 166 -8.80 5.97 -19.52
C ALA A 166 -8.05 6.31 -20.83
N MET A 167 -6.85 5.77 -21.01
CA MET A 167 -6.09 5.96 -22.26
C MET A 167 -6.80 5.38 -23.47
N VAL A 168 -7.42 4.21 -23.35
CA VAL A 168 -8.21 3.59 -24.44
C VAL A 168 -9.41 4.46 -24.80
N VAL A 169 -10.15 4.94 -23.80
CA VAL A 169 -11.31 5.82 -24.02
C VAL A 169 -10.91 7.12 -24.71
N ILE A 170 -9.84 7.77 -24.23
CA ILE A 170 -9.35 9.02 -24.82
C ILE A 170 -8.80 8.79 -26.25
N ALA A 171 -8.12 7.66 -26.50
CA ALA A 171 -7.61 7.31 -27.83
C ALA A 171 -8.74 7.11 -28.85
N TYR A 172 -9.89 6.65 -28.41
CA TYR A 172 -11.07 6.52 -29.27
C TYR A 172 -11.67 7.87 -29.66
N ILE A 173 -11.58 8.87 -28.76
CA ILE A 173 -12.10 10.22 -28.98
C ILE A 173 -11.12 11.04 -29.84
N ASP A 174 -9.87 11.17 -29.39
CA ASP A 174 -8.79 11.88 -30.10
C ASP A 174 -7.42 11.30 -29.74
N PRO A 175 -6.71 10.68 -30.70
CA PRO A 175 -5.37 10.15 -30.49
C PRO A 175 -4.32 11.21 -30.06
N ARG A 176 -4.55 12.50 -30.37
CA ARG A 176 -3.63 13.58 -29.98
C ARG A 176 -3.68 13.82 -28.48
N LEU A 177 -4.87 13.78 -27.88
CA LEU A 177 -5.03 13.88 -26.42
C LEU A 177 -4.37 12.71 -25.70
N THR A 178 -4.47 11.51 -26.29
CA THR A 178 -3.78 10.32 -25.75
C THR A 178 -2.26 10.50 -25.74
N ALA A 179 -1.68 11.12 -26.78
CA ALA A 179 -0.24 11.40 -26.81
C ALA A 179 0.17 12.38 -25.69
N VAL A 180 -0.62 13.44 -25.45
CA VAL A 180 -0.38 14.37 -24.34
C VAL A 180 -0.44 13.65 -23.00
N LEU A 181 -1.47 12.82 -22.77
CA LEU A 181 -1.63 12.04 -21.56
C LEU A 181 -0.47 11.04 -21.37
N ALA A 182 -0.01 10.39 -22.43
CA ALA A 182 1.12 9.47 -22.40
C ALA A 182 2.43 10.17 -22.01
N VAL A 183 2.68 11.38 -22.52
CA VAL A 183 3.82 12.21 -22.13
C VAL A 183 3.72 12.58 -20.66
N TRP A 184 2.55 13.07 -20.22
CA TRP A 184 2.31 13.41 -18.82
C TRP A 184 2.53 12.21 -17.89
N LEU A 185 1.97 11.04 -18.22
CA LEU A 185 2.13 9.81 -17.45
C LEU A 185 3.60 9.37 -17.38
N THR A 186 4.33 9.50 -18.49
CA THR A 186 5.76 9.17 -18.53
C THR A 186 6.55 10.07 -17.58
N LEU A 187 6.31 11.39 -17.62
CA LEU A 187 6.95 12.34 -16.71
C LEU A 187 6.58 12.04 -15.24
N TYR A 188 5.30 11.73 -14.98
CA TYR A 188 4.82 11.35 -13.65
C TYR A 188 5.56 10.12 -13.12
N VAL A 189 5.65 9.05 -13.90
CA VAL A 189 6.32 7.79 -13.50
C VAL A 189 7.83 8.00 -13.30
N LEU A 190 8.50 8.72 -14.21
CA LEU A 190 9.94 8.98 -14.10
C LEU A 190 10.25 9.83 -12.87
N TYR A 191 9.47 10.87 -12.62
CA TYR A 191 9.66 11.72 -11.45
C TYR A 191 9.38 10.98 -10.14
N THR A 192 8.27 10.23 -10.09
CA THR A 192 7.93 9.40 -8.93
C THR A 192 9.04 8.39 -8.64
N ARG A 193 9.55 7.68 -9.66
CA ARG A 193 10.67 6.75 -9.52
C ARG A 193 11.92 7.43 -8.96
N TYR A 194 12.26 8.62 -9.45
CA TYR A 194 13.40 9.38 -8.95
C TYR A 194 13.25 9.72 -7.48
N LEU A 195 12.11 10.24 -7.07
CA LEU A 195 11.85 10.62 -5.67
C LEU A 195 11.74 9.43 -4.73
N VAL A 196 11.06 8.35 -5.15
CA VAL A 196 10.90 7.14 -4.33
C VAL A 196 12.26 6.59 -3.91
N LEU A 197 13.24 6.52 -4.81
CA LEU A 197 14.60 6.07 -4.47
C LEU A 197 15.26 6.95 -3.39
N ARG A 198 15.08 8.26 -3.46
CA ARG A 198 15.62 9.21 -2.46
C ARG A 198 14.89 9.10 -1.11
N ILE A 199 13.57 8.95 -1.16
CA ILE A 199 12.72 8.79 0.02
C ILE A 199 13.05 7.48 0.74
N THR A 200 13.22 6.37 -0.01
CA THR A 200 13.59 5.06 0.56
C THR A 200 14.90 5.16 1.34
N HIS A 201 15.93 5.78 0.75
CA HIS A 201 17.21 5.96 1.45
C HIS A 201 17.10 6.87 2.69
N ALA A 202 16.25 7.89 2.64
CA ALA A 202 15.99 8.73 3.82
C ALA A 202 15.20 7.98 4.90
N ALA A 203 14.24 7.12 4.50
CA ALA A 203 13.48 6.26 5.39
C ALA A 203 14.36 5.23 6.11
N GLU A 204 15.31 4.61 5.41
CA GLU A 204 16.32 3.72 6.02
C GLU A 204 17.09 4.43 7.10
N LYS A 205 17.65 5.63 6.80
CA LYS A 205 18.38 6.42 7.79
C LYS A 205 17.53 6.85 8.97
N TRP A 206 16.26 7.13 8.75
CA TRP A 206 15.33 7.41 9.85
C TRP A 206 15.05 6.15 10.69
N ALA A 207 14.86 4.98 10.08
CA ALA A 207 14.71 3.70 10.78
C ALA A 207 15.94 3.37 11.65
N ASP A 208 17.17 3.57 11.12
CA ASP A 208 18.40 3.42 11.88
C ASP A 208 18.45 4.38 13.09
N GLY A 209 18.00 5.63 12.89
CA GLY A 209 17.91 6.61 13.97
C GLY A 209 16.96 6.20 15.07
N ARG A 210 15.80 5.64 14.69
CA ARG A 210 14.80 5.10 15.62
C ARG A 210 15.36 3.92 16.41
N SER A 211 16.02 2.98 15.72
CA SER A 211 16.65 1.82 16.35
C SER A 211 17.74 2.24 17.36
N ALA A 212 18.53 3.25 17.03
CA ALA A 212 19.57 3.78 17.93
C ALA A 212 18.96 4.44 19.19
N VAL A 213 17.84 5.14 19.06
CA VAL A 213 17.11 5.70 20.22
C VAL A 213 16.53 4.58 21.07
N THR A 214 15.86 3.60 20.43
CA THR A 214 15.28 2.45 21.13
C THR A 214 16.34 1.68 21.90
N GLY A 215 17.51 1.42 21.29
CA GLY A 215 18.63 0.76 21.97
C GLY A 215 19.05 1.51 23.24
N ARG A 216 19.23 2.83 23.16
CA ARG A 216 19.62 3.65 24.35
C ARG A 216 18.58 3.67 25.45
N VAL A 217 17.30 3.76 25.09
CA VAL A 217 16.21 3.73 26.07
C VAL A 217 16.15 2.36 26.78
N VAL A 218 16.29 1.28 26.01
CA VAL A 218 16.33 -0.10 26.56
C VAL A 218 17.55 -0.26 27.48
N ASP A 219 18.74 0.20 27.07
CA ASP A 219 19.96 0.11 27.87
C ASP A 219 19.82 0.87 29.19
N ALA A 220 19.27 2.09 29.16
CA ALA A 220 19.03 2.89 30.36
C ALA A 220 18.03 2.23 31.32
N TYR A 221 16.96 1.64 30.80
CA TYR A 221 15.94 0.97 31.61
C TYR A 221 16.40 -0.40 32.15
N ALA A 222 17.16 -1.16 31.35
CA ALA A 222 17.77 -2.40 31.79
C ALA A 222 18.79 -2.21 32.92
N ASN A 223 19.46 -1.07 32.96
CA ASN A 223 20.46 -0.71 33.97
C ASN A 223 19.98 0.42 34.89
N ILE A 224 18.68 0.52 35.13
CA ILE A 224 18.07 1.67 35.83
C ILE A 224 18.62 1.88 37.24
N GLU A 225 18.96 0.80 37.95
CA GLU A 225 19.59 0.87 39.26
C GLU A 225 20.94 1.57 39.20
N SER A 226 21.79 1.19 38.23
CA SER A 226 23.11 1.82 38.02
C SER A 226 22.98 3.29 37.62
N VAL A 227 22.00 3.61 36.75
CA VAL A 227 21.71 4.99 36.35
C VAL A 227 21.30 5.83 37.55
N LYS A 228 20.41 5.30 38.42
CA LYS A 228 19.93 6.03 39.60
C LYS A 228 20.99 6.18 40.68
N LEU A 229 21.87 5.18 40.85
CA LEU A 229 22.87 5.19 41.90
C LEU A 229 24.15 5.97 41.53
N PHE A 230 24.58 5.87 40.26
CA PHE A 230 25.93 6.32 39.86
C PHE A 230 25.97 7.40 38.76
N ALA A 231 25.04 7.38 37.79
CA ALA A 231 25.18 8.21 36.60
C ALA A 231 24.65 9.63 36.76
N GLY A 232 23.82 9.90 37.72
CA GLY A 232 23.08 11.16 37.81
C GLY A 232 22.17 11.40 36.62
N THR A 233 20.92 11.74 36.86
CA THR A 233 19.86 11.87 35.84
C THR A 233 20.26 12.81 34.66
N ARG A 234 21.03 13.88 34.93
CA ARG A 234 21.42 14.85 33.89
C ARG A 234 22.41 14.30 32.84
N ALA A 235 23.34 13.45 33.25
CA ALA A 235 24.31 12.85 32.32
C ALA A 235 23.59 11.89 31.34
N GLU A 236 22.70 11.04 31.85
CA GLU A 236 21.91 10.11 31.05
C GLU A 236 20.93 10.84 30.12
N GLU A 237 20.26 11.90 30.59
CA GLU A 237 19.42 12.75 29.78
C GLU A 237 20.20 13.37 28.62
N GLY A 238 21.42 13.89 28.86
CA GLY A 238 22.29 14.45 27.82
C GLY A 238 22.69 13.43 26.77
N TYR A 239 23.00 12.20 27.20
CA TYR A 239 23.34 11.09 26.31
C TYR A 239 22.16 10.66 25.44
N ALA A 240 20.99 10.47 26.04
CA ALA A 240 19.75 10.16 25.32
C ALA A 240 19.35 11.29 24.35
N LEU A 241 19.38 12.56 24.81
CA LEU A 241 19.02 13.72 24.01
C LEU A 241 19.84 13.83 22.71
N SER A 242 21.11 13.44 22.74
CA SER A 242 21.94 13.40 21.54
C SER A 242 21.41 12.47 20.45
N ALA A 243 20.82 11.32 20.83
CA ALA A 243 20.20 10.37 19.91
C ALA A 243 18.86 10.89 19.38
N PHE A 244 18.02 11.47 20.25
CA PHE A 244 16.74 12.10 19.85
C PHE A 244 16.97 13.27 18.88
N ARG A 245 17.99 14.10 19.08
CA ARG A 245 18.36 15.18 18.14
C ARG A 245 18.75 14.63 16.76
N ARG A 246 19.54 13.56 16.70
CA ARG A 246 19.88 12.89 15.42
C ARG A 246 18.66 12.28 14.76
N LEU A 247 17.80 11.62 15.52
CA LEU A 247 16.52 11.07 15.03
C LEU A 247 15.66 12.17 14.40
N ARG A 248 15.50 13.31 15.10
CA ARG A 248 14.74 14.48 14.59
C ARG A 248 15.26 14.96 13.24
N LEU A 249 16.59 15.10 13.09
CA LEU A 249 17.16 15.57 11.82
C LEU A 249 16.92 14.58 10.66
N ARG A 250 17.01 13.28 10.94
CA ARG A 250 16.74 12.22 9.95
C ARG A 250 15.26 12.20 9.55
N LEU A 251 14.37 12.32 10.53
CA LEU A 251 12.93 12.43 10.30
C LEU A 251 12.57 13.68 9.47
N LEU A 252 13.12 14.83 9.81
CA LEU A 252 12.91 16.07 9.04
C LEU A 252 13.36 15.91 7.58
N ARG A 253 14.48 15.24 7.33
CA ARG A 253 14.94 14.99 5.96
C ARG A 253 13.98 14.09 5.19
N PHE A 254 13.51 13.01 5.81
CA PHE A 254 12.51 12.12 5.24
C PHE A 254 11.21 12.88 4.90
N LEU A 255 10.67 13.65 5.86
CA LEU A 255 9.44 14.41 5.68
C LEU A 255 9.56 15.51 4.62
N ARG A 256 10.73 16.17 4.51
CA ARG A 256 10.96 17.17 3.44
C ARG A 256 10.86 16.55 2.05
N LEU A 257 11.48 15.38 1.85
CA LEU A 257 11.39 14.65 0.57
C LEU A 257 9.96 14.16 0.28
N ALA A 258 9.24 13.71 1.30
CA ALA A 258 7.83 13.34 1.17
C ALA A 258 6.94 14.55 0.81
N THR A 259 7.20 15.71 1.44
CA THR A 259 6.50 16.96 1.12
C THR A 259 6.82 17.42 -0.30
N GLU A 260 8.10 17.36 -0.73
CA GLU A 260 8.51 17.67 -2.11
C GLU A 260 7.74 16.79 -3.11
N MET A 261 7.63 15.50 -2.84
CA MET A 261 6.85 14.58 -3.67
C MET A 261 5.37 15.00 -3.75
N HIS A 262 4.73 15.26 -2.62
CA HIS A 262 3.33 15.68 -2.60
C HIS A 262 3.11 17.00 -3.35
N LEU A 263 3.99 17.99 -3.17
CA LEU A 263 3.87 19.28 -3.85
C LEU A 263 3.97 19.13 -5.37
N VAL A 264 4.99 18.42 -5.85
CA VAL A 264 5.16 18.27 -7.31
C VAL A 264 4.06 17.41 -7.92
N LEU A 265 3.63 16.33 -7.23
CA LEU A 265 2.50 15.53 -7.73
C LEU A 265 1.20 16.35 -7.75
N ASN A 266 0.96 17.22 -6.76
CA ASN A 266 -0.19 18.12 -6.78
C ASN A 266 -0.13 19.12 -7.95
N VAL A 267 1.05 19.68 -8.24
CA VAL A 267 1.22 20.55 -9.42
C VAL A 267 0.99 19.80 -10.72
N LEU A 268 1.55 18.59 -10.84
CA LEU A 268 1.35 17.74 -12.03
C LEU A 268 -0.10 17.30 -12.23
N ASN A 269 -0.85 17.12 -11.15
CA ASN A 269 -2.27 16.74 -11.22
C ASN A 269 -3.20 17.95 -11.41
N GLY A 270 -2.74 19.16 -11.11
CA GLY A 270 -3.51 20.40 -11.26
C GLY A 270 -3.27 21.15 -12.58
N ALA A 271 -2.29 20.70 -13.37
CA ALA A 271 -1.96 21.24 -14.70
C ALA A 271 -2.68 20.47 -15.80
#